data_229b2d8ddd6fcf5205e6fa7b49a32aee
#
_entry.id   229b2d8ddd6fcf5205e6fa7b49a32aee
#
_cell.length_a   1.000
_cell.length_b   1.000
_cell.length_c   1.000
_cell.angle_alpha   90.00
_cell.angle_beta   90.00
_cell.angle_gamma   90.00
#
_symmetry.space_group_name_H-M   'P 1'
#
loop_
_entity.id
_entity.type
_entity.pdbx_description
1 polymer ?
#
loop_
_entity_poly.entity_id
_entity_poly.type
_entity_poly.pdbx_seq_one_letter_code
_entity_poly.pdbx_strand_id
1 'polypeptide(L)'
;MKLSEFEKTLDMIVPKYGKPQINLEGSGEPTMAKNLPEYVSAVKKRGLKCFMYCNGARLNGKFMQDVINAGIDFIRVSVIGYNREMYKKWMNVDNFELILSNLREIKEYIHKSKSSCQLSTYHLV
;
A
#
# COMPACT_ATOMS: atom_id res chain seq x y z
N MET A 1 0.63 16.22 -2.88
CA MET A 1 0.08 16.83 -1.64
C MET A 1 1.13 16.75 -0.55
N LYS A 2 1.37 17.83 0.14
CA LYS A 2 2.29 17.84 1.29
C LYS A 2 1.64 17.15 2.49
N LEU A 3 2.45 16.56 3.37
CA LEU A 3 1.94 15.87 4.57
C LEU A 3 1.06 16.79 5.43
N SER A 4 1.48 18.05 5.64
CA SER A 4 0.70 19.02 6.42
C SER A 4 -0.67 19.34 5.80
N GLU A 5 -0.77 19.37 4.48
CA GLU A 5 -2.06 19.57 3.78
C GLU A 5 -2.94 18.32 3.89
N PHE A 6 -2.33 17.15 3.80
CA PHE A 6 -3.00 15.88 3.99
C PHE A 6 -3.59 15.76 5.41
N GLU A 7 -2.80 16.09 6.42
CA GLU A 7 -3.26 16.08 7.82
C GLU A 7 -4.42 17.04 8.04
N LYS A 8 -4.34 18.27 7.51
CA LYS A 8 -5.46 19.23 7.56
C LYS A 8 -6.72 18.67 6.90
N THR A 9 -6.55 18.00 5.75
CA THR A 9 -7.67 17.36 5.06
C THR A 9 -8.32 16.29 5.93
N LEU A 10 -7.51 15.42 6.56
CA LEU A 10 -8.03 14.42 7.49
C LEU A 10 -8.80 15.06 8.65
N ASP A 11 -8.26 16.14 9.21
CA ASP A 11 -8.90 16.87 10.33
C ASP A 11 -10.22 17.54 9.93
N MET A 12 -10.40 17.87 8.65
CA MET A 12 -11.66 18.39 8.11
C MET A 12 -12.71 17.30 7.88
N ILE A 13 -12.29 16.11 7.42
CA ILE A 13 -13.25 15.06 7.05
C ILE A 13 -13.72 14.24 8.24
N VAL A 14 -12.89 14.04 9.28
CA VAL A 14 -13.26 13.21 10.43
C VAL A 14 -14.49 13.74 11.17
N PRO A 15 -14.61 15.03 11.52
CA PRO A 15 -15.81 15.55 12.17
C PRO A 15 -17.07 15.43 11.32
N LYS A 16 -16.91 15.48 10.00
CA LYS A 16 -18.04 15.48 9.05
C LYS A 16 -18.52 14.08 8.72
N TYR A 17 -17.61 13.12 8.57
CA TYR A 17 -17.91 11.78 8.07
C TYR A 17 -17.64 10.67 9.08
N GLY A 18 -17.23 11.00 10.31
CA GLY A 18 -16.92 10.03 11.35
C GLY A 18 -15.59 9.32 11.10
N LYS A 19 -15.62 7.99 10.96
CA LYS A 19 -14.42 7.18 10.76
C LYS A 19 -14.38 6.58 9.34
N PRO A 20 -14.15 7.39 8.30
CA PRO A 20 -14.04 6.87 6.94
C PRO A 20 -12.79 6.00 6.78
N GLN A 21 -12.83 5.10 5.81
CA GLN A 21 -11.65 4.41 5.32
C GLN A 21 -10.87 5.36 4.40
N ILE A 22 -9.57 5.43 4.60
CA ILE A 22 -8.68 6.25 3.77
C ILE A 22 -7.90 5.33 2.81
N ASN A 23 -8.04 5.58 1.52
CA ASN A 23 -7.25 4.92 0.50
C ASN A 23 -6.10 5.85 0.08
N LEU A 24 -4.86 5.39 0.28
CA LEU A 24 -3.67 6.10 -0.16
C LEU A 24 -3.37 5.73 -1.62
N GLU A 25 -4.18 6.27 -2.50
CA GLU A 25 -4.03 6.13 -3.94
C GLU A 25 -4.42 7.44 -4.64
N GLY A 26 -4.08 7.57 -5.90
CA GLY A 26 -4.40 8.75 -6.68
C GLY A 26 -4.04 8.52 -8.15
N SER A 27 -3.67 9.57 -8.85
CA SER A 27 -3.26 9.51 -10.26
C SER A 27 -1.88 8.88 -10.49
N GLY A 28 -1.19 8.41 -9.44
CA GLY A 28 0.15 7.82 -9.52
C GLY A 28 0.31 6.61 -8.59
N GLU A 29 1.51 6.05 -8.62
CA GLU A 29 1.90 4.92 -7.77
C GLU A 29 2.23 5.40 -6.35
N PRO A 30 1.49 4.99 -5.30
CA PRO A 30 1.70 5.50 -3.95
C PRO A 30 3.09 5.18 -3.38
N THR A 31 3.70 4.06 -3.77
CA THR A 31 5.03 3.67 -3.30
C THR A 31 6.17 4.52 -3.87
N MET A 32 5.86 5.46 -4.76
CA MET A 32 6.82 6.49 -5.21
C MET A 32 7.06 7.56 -4.13
N ALA A 33 6.13 7.76 -3.22
CA ALA A 33 6.29 8.69 -2.12
C ALA A 33 7.22 8.10 -1.05
N LYS A 34 8.43 8.65 -0.92
CA LYS A 34 9.42 8.17 0.06
C LYS A 34 8.93 8.26 1.50
N ASN A 35 8.08 9.23 1.80
CA ASN A 35 7.48 9.45 3.10
C ASN A 35 6.09 8.81 3.25
N LEU A 36 5.78 7.79 2.45
CA LEU A 36 4.52 7.04 2.56
C LEU A 36 4.22 6.55 3.99
N PRO A 37 5.19 6.02 4.77
CA PRO A 37 4.94 5.63 6.15
C PRO A 37 4.39 6.77 7.03
N GLU A 38 4.78 8.01 6.78
CA GLU A 38 4.28 9.18 7.51
C GLU A 38 2.81 9.46 7.20
N TYR A 39 2.38 9.28 5.95
CA TYR A 39 0.97 9.38 5.56
C TYR A 39 0.13 8.28 6.20
N VAL A 40 0.63 7.04 6.23
CA VAL A 40 -0.03 5.94 6.94
C VAL A 40 -0.17 6.28 8.41
N SER A 41 0.90 6.75 9.06
CA SER A 41 0.87 7.15 10.47
C SER A 41 -0.14 8.26 10.73
N ALA A 42 -0.23 9.26 9.87
CA ALA A 42 -1.19 10.35 9.99
C ALA A 42 -2.64 9.86 9.99
N VAL A 43 -2.96 8.88 9.14
CA VAL A 43 -4.27 8.22 9.11
C VAL A 43 -4.51 7.45 10.41
N LYS A 44 -3.54 6.65 10.83
CA LYS A 44 -3.67 5.76 11.99
C LYS A 44 -3.77 6.52 13.32
N LYS A 45 -3.06 7.64 13.46
CA LYS A 45 -3.18 8.53 14.65
C LYS A 45 -4.60 9.04 14.88
N ARG A 46 -5.42 9.11 13.84
CA ARG A 46 -6.82 9.54 13.90
C ARG A 46 -7.81 8.38 14.09
N GLY A 47 -7.30 7.17 14.32
CA GLY A 47 -8.12 5.98 14.51
C GLY A 47 -8.86 5.51 13.24
N LEU A 48 -8.37 5.91 12.07
CA LEU A 48 -8.97 5.57 10.78
C LEU A 48 -8.37 4.30 10.19
N LYS A 49 -9.10 3.63 9.31
CA LYS A 49 -8.58 2.53 8.50
C LYS A 49 -7.79 3.08 7.32
N CYS A 50 -6.61 2.51 7.08
CA CYS A 50 -5.69 2.91 6.03
C CYS A 50 -5.48 1.78 5.02
N PHE A 51 -5.81 2.02 3.77
CA PHE A 51 -5.73 1.08 2.67
C PHE A 51 -4.82 1.65 1.58
N MET A 52 -4.19 0.74 0.83
CA MET A 52 -3.35 1.12 -0.31
C MET A 52 -3.48 0.09 -1.44
N TYR A 53 -3.58 0.61 -2.66
CA TYR A 53 -3.42 -0.17 -3.89
C TYR A 53 -2.13 0.25 -4.57
N CYS A 54 -1.29 -0.70 -4.97
CA CYS A 54 0.01 -0.42 -5.56
C CYS A 54 0.42 -1.48 -6.58
N ASN A 55 1.45 -1.18 -7.36
CA ASN A 55 2.03 -2.15 -8.28
C ASN A 55 3.01 -3.14 -7.61
N GLY A 56 3.41 -2.89 -6.37
CA GLY A 56 4.26 -3.76 -5.57
C GLY A 56 5.75 -3.73 -5.90
N ALA A 57 6.18 -3.03 -6.96
CA ALA A 57 7.58 -3.08 -7.41
C ALA A 57 8.58 -2.49 -6.42
N ARG A 58 8.16 -1.53 -5.61
CA ARG A 58 9.00 -0.84 -4.62
C ARG A 58 8.71 -1.27 -3.18
N LEU A 59 7.78 -2.17 -2.97
CA LEU A 59 7.35 -2.57 -1.64
C LEU A 59 8.19 -3.75 -1.14
N ASN A 60 9.42 -3.47 -0.76
CA ASN A 60 10.39 -4.42 -0.22
C ASN A 60 11.33 -3.77 0.79
N GLY A 61 12.16 -4.56 1.46
CA GLY A 61 13.18 -4.11 2.40
C GLY A 61 12.65 -3.21 3.51
N LYS A 62 13.47 -2.28 3.93
CA LYS A 62 13.12 -1.37 5.03
C LYS A 62 11.90 -0.49 4.72
N PHE A 63 11.75 -0.01 3.50
CA PHE A 63 10.60 0.80 3.12
C PHE A 63 9.27 0.05 3.33
N MET A 64 9.20 -1.21 2.91
CA MET A 64 8.04 -2.07 3.15
C MET A 64 7.80 -2.27 4.66
N GLN A 65 8.86 -2.53 5.43
CA GLN A 65 8.75 -2.69 6.87
C GLN A 65 8.22 -1.43 7.55
N ASP A 66 8.71 -0.25 7.14
CA ASP A 66 8.27 1.02 7.71
C ASP A 66 6.78 1.30 7.38
N VAL A 67 6.31 0.96 6.18
CA VAL A 67 4.89 1.06 5.81
C VAL A 67 4.02 0.15 6.68
N ILE A 68 4.42 -1.10 6.88
CA ILE A 68 3.67 -2.05 7.72
C ILE A 68 3.71 -1.62 9.18
N ASN A 69 4.87 -1.20 9.70
CA ASN A 69 5.04 -0.75 11.08
C ASN A 69 4.26 0.54 11.38
N ALA A 70 4.02 1.38 10.37
CA ALA A 70 3.16 2.56 10.50
C ALA A 70 1.68 2.20 10.74
N GLY A 71 1.30 0.94 10.56
CA GLY A 71 -0.02 0.41 10.92
C GLY A 71 -1.02 0.33 9.76
N ILE A 72 -0.55 0.28 8.51
CA ILE A 72 -1.46 0.11 7.37
C ILE A 72 -2.34 -1.14 7.56
N ASP A 73 -3.63 -1.02 7.29
CA ASP A 73 -4.59 -2.10 7.53
C ASP A 73 -4.70 -3.05 6.34
N PHE A 74 -4.49 -2.55 5.13
CA PHE A 74 -4.71 -3.34 3.93
C PHE A 74 -3.81 -2.90 2.77
N ILE A 75 -3.14 -3.85 2.16
CA ILE A 75 -2.33 -3.66 0.94
C ILE A 75 -2.87 -4.57 -0.15
N ARG A 76 -3.20 -4.00 -1.30
CA ARG A 76 -3.53 -4.74 -2.51
C ARG A 76 -2.50 -4.48 -3.59
N VAL A 77 -1.92 -5.54 -4.09
CA VAL A 77 -0.92 -5.48 -5.18
C VAL A 77 -1.57 -5.92 -6.48
N SER A 78 -1.44 -5.08 -7.51
CA SER A 78 -1.93 -5.40 -8.85
C SER A 78 -0.98 -6.38 -9.53
N VAL A 79 -1.46 -7.61 -9.74
CA VAL A 79 -0.73 -8.67 -10.47
C VAL A 79 -1.61 -9.12 -11.62
N ILE A 80 -1.54 -8.39 -12.73
CA ILE A 80 -2.38 -8.71 -13.90
C ILE A 80 -1.69 -9.80 -14.73
N GLY A 81 -2.32 -10.96 -14.80
CA GLY A 81 -1.79 -12.15 -15.49
C GLY A 81 -1.30 -13.24 -14.52
N TYR A 82 -1.31 -14.48 -15.02
CA TYR A 82 -0.97 -15.66 -14.22
C TYR A 82 0.47 -16.13 -14.42
N ASN A 83 1.16 -15.55 -15.39
CA ASN A 83 2.54 -15.86 -15.70
C ASN A 83 3.27 -14.61 -16.20
N ARG A 84 4.59 -14.74 -16.36
CA ARG A 84 5.45 -13.63 -16.76
C ARG A 84 5.04 -12.99 -18.10
N GLU A 85 4.64 -13.80 -19.10
CA GLU A 85 4.27 -13.29 -20.43
C GLU A 85 2.99 -12.45 -20.35
N MET A 86 1.96 -12.94 -19.66
CA MET A 86 0.71 -12.21 -19.48
C MET A 86 0.93 -10.94 -18.66
N TYR A 87 1.69 -11.03 -17.58
CA TYR A 87 2.04 -9.87 -16.75
C TYR A 87 2.74 -8.79 -17.61
N LYS A 88 3.77 -9.16 -18.36
CA LYS A 88 4.51 -8.25 -19.22
C LYS A 88 3.61 -7.61 -20.30
N LYS A 89 2.71 -8.38 -20.88
CA LYS A 89 1.76 -7.91 -21.88
C LYS A 89 0.80 -6.86 -21.31
N TRP A 90 0.23 -7.10 -20.15
CA TRP A 90 -0.80 -6.24 -19.56
C TRP A 90 -0.25 -5.09 -18.73
N MET A 91 0.84 -5.31 -18.00
CA MET A 91 1.47 -4.29 -17.17
C MET A 91 2.51 -3.46 -17.93
N ASN A 92 2.88 -3.88 -19.14
CA ASN A 92 3.89 -3.24 -19.98
C ASN A 92 5.27 -3.09 -19.32
N VAL A 93 5.58 -3.95 -18.36
CA VAL A 93 6.86 -4.05 -17.67
C VAL A 93 7.16 -5.50 -17.34
N ASP A 94 8.43 -5.86 -17.22
CA ASP A 94 8.87 -7.23 -16.94
C ASP A 94 9.28 -7.39 -15.46
N ASN A 95 8.33 -7.17 -14.56
CA ASN A 95 8.54 -7.19 -13.10
C ASN A 95 7.89 -8.40 -12.41
N PHE A 96 7.43 -9.41 -13.15
CA PHE A 96 6.67 -10.52 -12.58
C PHE A 96 7.40 -11.22 -11.42
N GLU A 97 8.67 -11.61 -11.64
CA GLU A 97 9.47 -12.28 -10.61
C GLU A 97 9.79 -11.36 -9.41
N LEU A 98 10.04 -10.08 -9.68
CA LEU A 98 10.23 -9.08 -8.63
C LEU A 98 8.98 -8.95 -7.76
N ILE A 99 7.80 -8.86 -8.37
CA ILE A 99 6.54 -8.75 -7.63
C ILE A 99 6.28 -9.99 -6.78
N LEU A 100 6.51 -11.18 -7.32
CA LEU A 100 6.36 -12.43 -6.56
C LEU A 100 7.32 -12.47 -5.37
N SER A 101 8.57 -12.06 -5.56
CA SER A 101 9.56 -11.96 -4.48
C SER A 101 9.11 -10.97 -3.40
N ASN A 102 8.65 -9.79 -3.81
CA ASN A 102 8.15 -8.77 -2.88
C ASN A 102 6.91 -9.25 -2.11
N LEU A 103 5.99 -9.93 -2.77
CA LEU A 103 4.80 -10.50 -2.11
C LEU A 103 5.17 -11.51 -1.02
N ARG A 104 6.15 -12.37 -1.28
CA ARG A 104 6.66 -13.32 -0.28
C ARG A 104 7.28 -12.58 0.92
N GLU A 105 8.10 -11.58 0.65
CA GLU A 105 8.76 -10.77 1.68
C GLU A 105 7.73 -10.03 2.55
N ILE A 106 6.72 -9.42 1.95
CA ILE A 106 5.61 -8.75 2.65
C ILE A 106 4.89 -9.74 3.57
N LYS A 107 4.51 -10.89 3.03
CA LYS A 107 3.80 -11.95 3.77
C LYS A 107 4.62 -12.44 4.98
N GLU A 108 5.90 -12.70 4.77
CA GLU A 108 6.81 -13.13 5.84
C GLU A 108 6.94 -12.07 6.92
N TYR A 109 7.09 -10.81 6.53
CA TYR A 109 7.21 -9.72 7.50
C TYR A 109 5.93 -9.46 8.29
N ILE A 110 4.77 -9.52 7.66
CA ILE A 110 3.46 -9.43 8.33
C ILE A 110 3.37 -10.52 9.41
N HIS A 111 3.73 -11.75 9.07
CA HIS A 111 3.71 -12.87 10.01
C HIS A 111 4.72 -12.69 11.15
N LYS A 112 5.96 -12.38 10.83
CA LYS A 112 7.06 -12.20 11.79
C LYS A 112 6.80 -11.04 12.76
N SER A 113 6.30 -9.92 12.27
CA SER A 113 6.00 -8.72 13.07
C SER A 113 4.67 -8.80 13.81
N LYS A 114 3.88 -9.86 13.58
CA LYS A 114 2.51 -10.01 14.10
C LYS A 114 1.60 -8.83 13.73
N SER A 115 1.83 -8.26 12.55
CA SER A 115 1.00 -7.19 12.02
C SER A 115 -0.41 -7.69 11.68
N SER A 116 -1.41 -6.85 11.90
CA SER A 116 -2.78 -7.09 11.45
C SER A 116 -3.04 -6.69 10.00
N CYS A 117 -2.01 -6.23 9.27
CA CYS A 117 -2.12 -5.87 7.86
C CYS A 117 -2.59 -7.07 7.02
N GLN A 118 -3.59 -6.83 6.19
CA GLN A 118 -4.06 -7.81 5.22
C GLN A 118 -3.42 -7.55 3.87
N LEU A 119 -2.86 -8.60 3.27
CA LEU A 119 -2.28 -8.57 1.93
C LEU A 119 -3.22 -9.29 0.95
N SER A 120 -3.54 -8.64 -0.15
CA SER A 120 -4.25 -9.27 -1.26
C SER A 120 -3.64 -8.91 -2.61
N THR A 121 -3.96 -9.72 -3.61
CA THR A 121 -3.58 -9.46 -4.99
C THR A 121 -4.82 -9.23 -5.85
N TYR A 122 -4.68 -8.39 -6.85
CA TYR A 122 -5.72 -8.15 -7.85
C TYR A 122 -5.30 -8.77 -9.18
N HIS A 123 -6.16 -9.63 -9.72
CA HIS A 123 -5.97 -10.28 -11.01
C HIS A 123 -7.17 -9.98 -11.91
N LEU A 124 -6.91 -9.65 -13.17
CA LEU A 124 -7.93 -9.71 -14.21
C LEU A 124 -8.03 -11.15 -14.73
N VAL A 125 -9.23 -11.62 -14.73
CA VAL A 125 -9.56 -12.96 -15.22
C VAL A 125 -10.06 -12.87 -16.67
#